data_6ec63d35e90dd6f15f475d007983f86e
#
_entry.id   6ec63d35e90dd6f15f475d007983f86e
#
_cell.length_a   1.000
_cell.length_b   1.000
_cell.length_c   1.000
_cell.angle_alpha   90.00
_cell.angle_beta   90.00
_cell.angle_gamma   90.00
#
_symmetry.space_group_name_H-M   'P 1'
#
loop_
_entity.id
_entity.type
_entity.pdbx_description
1 polymer ?
#
loop_
_entity_poly.entity_id
_entity_poly.type
_entity_poly.pdbx_seq_one_letter_code
_entity_poly.pdbx_strand_id
1 'polypeptide(L)'
;MTNYGEIFEVWFDGANGGTGYYGGANEERRVDKKNYYDWPGTIEIVRELQPNAVIFGDAGPDVRWVGNEHGFAYPTTWSNLMRDSIYGGMPEYAKKYSSGQENGTHWVPAEADVSIRPGWYYHPYEDHKVRSLPELLDIYYNSIGRNSSLLLNFPVDKTGQIHENDVRQLNKLVAKVKEDFSRKIALSGSNLSASSENGEYIVDNLLQPEMETFWNPKSGELPATVTIDFGEEQTFNRFLVQENISLGQRVKSFALEIRNENGQWETLAKETTIGYKRILRLPDTKTSAVKFTIHDAKDSPVISHLAFFNAPKLLLAPTIARDKNGQVSFDLSEEGLQAFYSLDGSDPKSGGIAYKESFELLQPATLKAVSKDPITGEFSEPITIAFPLAKKKWKVMNPEKDASKLIDDDPSTNYTSKQNKASIDLGENQEISGFTYYPIQNRYMSGLIKDFEFYTSLDGKNWQKAVFGEFGNIANSPIEQQVEFE
;
A
#
# COMPACT_ATOMS: atom_id res chain seq x y z
N MET A 1 15.41 24.62 -17.44
CA MET A 1 16.22 23.93 -16.42
C MET A 1 17.18 24.85 -15.67
N THR A 2 17.60 25.95 -16.24
CA THR A 2 18.62 26.85 -15.64
C THR A 2 18.10 27.81 -14.57
N ASN A 3 16.78 28.01 -14.44
CA ASN A 3 16.17 29.01 -13.54
C ASN A 3 15.79 28.50 -12.14
N TYR A 4 16.06 27.23 -11.84
CA TYR A 4 15.57 26.59 -10.60
C TYR A 4 16.68 26.05 -9.71
N GLY A 5 17.95 26.36 -10.00
CA GLY A 5 19.10 25.83 -9.27
C GLY A 5 19.42 24.38 -9.67
N GLU A 6 20.11 23.66 -8.78
CA GLU A 6 20.42 22.24 -8.98
C GLU A 6 19.16 21.39 -8.91
N ILE A 7 19.01 20.49 -9.88
CA ILE A 7 17.92 19.54 -9.96
C ILE A 7 18.43 18.17 -9.52
N PHE A 8 17.76 17.56 -8.54
CA PHE A 8 18.10 16.22 -8.07
C PHE A 8 17.72 15.17 -9.11
N GLU A 9 16.47 15.23 -9.63
CA GLU A 9 15.95 14.25 -10.57
C GLU A 9 15.11 14.92 -11.65
N VAL A 10 15.30 14.47 -12.89
CA VAL A 10 14.45 14.80 -14.04
C VAL A 10 13.64 13.55 -14.38
N TRP A 11 12.34 13.64 -14.20
CA TRP A 11 11.43 12.52 -14.37
C TRP A 11 10.70 12.63 -15.72
N PHE A 12 10.96 11.70 -16.63
CA PHE A 12 10.32 11.63 -17.93
C PHE A 12 9.23 10.57 -17.91
N ASP A 13 7.99 11.01 -18.13
CA ASP A 13 6.86 10.11 -18.37
C ASP A 13 7.08 9.32 -19.65
N GLY A 14 6.92 8.01 -19.57
CA GLY A 14 7.06 7.09 -20.68
C GLY A 14 6.12 7.45 -21.82
N ALA A 15 6.63 7.39 -23.02
CA ALA A 15 5.86 7.71 -24.19
C ALA A 15 4.66 6.80 -24.34
N ASN A 16 3.47 7.35 -24.25
CA ASN A 16 2.25 6.73 -24.70
C ASN A 16 2.29 6.44 -26.20
N GLY A 17 3.19 5.62 -26.60
CA GLY A 17 3.28 5.27 -27.99
C GLY A 17 2.32 4.14 -28.29
N GLY A 18 1.24 4.41 -28.86
CA GLY A 18 0.23 3.44 -29.28
C GLY A 18 -0.60 4.01 -30.40
N THR A 19 -1.76 3.49 -30.54
CA THR A 19 -2.80 4.00 -31.41
C THR A 19 -3.78 4.81 -30.56
N GLY A 20 -4.07 6.06 -30.93
CA GLY A 20 -4.97 6.92 -30.16
C GLY A 20 -5.28 8.24 -30.88
N TYR A 21 -6.10 9.08 -30.22
CA TYR A 21 -6.55 10.39 -30.74
C TYR A 21 -5.56 11.50 -30.36
N TYR A 22 -4.33 11.38 -30.77
CA TYR A 22 -3.29 12.35 -30.45
C TYR A 22 -3.53 13.71 -31.12
N GLY A 23 -3.40 14.79 -30.37
CA GLY A 23 -3.58 16.15 -30.87
C GLY A 23 -5.03 16.60 -31.07
N GLY A 24 -5.99 15.87 -30.52
CA GLY A 24 -7.42 16.26 -30.54
C GLY A 24 -8.09 16.22 -31.92
N ALA A 25 -7.48 15.55 -32.89
CA ALA A 25 -7.94 15.51 -34.29
C ALA A 25 -9.14 14.59 -34.51
N ASN A 26 -9.66 13.92 -33.50
CA ASN A 26 -10.72 12.91 -33.58
C ASN A 26 -10.48 11.85 -34.67
N GLU A 27 -9.23 11.54 -34.90
CA GLU A 27 -8.77 10.49 -35.80
C GLU A 27 -7.69 9.66 -35.11
N GLU A 28 -7.63 8.37 -35.45
CA GLU A 28 -6.67 7.46 -34.88
C GLU A 28 -5.29 7.67 -35.51
N ARG A 29 -4.27 7.94 -34.69
CA ARG A 29 -2.88 8.13 -35.10
C ARG A 29 -1.98 7.17 -34.36
N ARG A 30 -0.95 6.69 -35.03
CA ARG A 30 0.10 5.86 -34.47
C ARG A 30 1.35 6.70 -34.21
N VAL A 31 1.86 6.64 -32.99
CA VAL A 31 3.13 7.28 -32.60
C VAL A 31 4.26 6.25 -32.67
N ASP A 32 5.37 6.62 -33.30
CA ASP A 32 6.62 5.84 -33.26
C ASP A 32 7.30 6.09 -31.90
N LYS A 33 7.03 5.20 -30.97
CA LYS A 33 7.48 5.29 -29.56
C LYS A 33 8.98 5.45 -29.42
N LYS A 34 9.74 4.82 -30.30
CA LYS A 34 11.20 4.80 -30.19
C LYS A 34 11.83 6.16 -30.55
N ASN A 35 11.22 6.88 -31.48
CA ASN A 35 11.85 8.08 -32.06
C ASN A 35 11.07 9.37 -31.78
N TYR A 36 9.81 9.28 -31.32
CA TYR A 36 8.93 10.43 -31.21
C TYR A 36 9.46 11.55 -30.29
N TYR A 37 10.05 11.18 -29.16
CA TYR A 37 10.57 12.12 -28.17
C TYR A 37 12.05 12.48 -28.33
N ASP A 38 12.74 11.87 -29.30
CA ASP A 38 14.21 12.02 -29.46
C ASP A 38 14.93 11.92 -28.11
N TRP A 39 14.72 10.79 -27.40
CA TRP A 39 15.32 10.58 -26.10
C TRP A 39 16.83 10.85 -26.04
N PRO A 40 17.65 10.45 -27.02
CA PRO A 40 19.07 10.79 -27.00
C PRO A 40 19.33 12.28 -26.93
N GLY A 41 18.71 13.10 -27.79
CA GLY A 41 18.88 14.55 -27.80
C GLY A 41 18.29 15.20 -26.52
N THR A 42 17.16 14.72 -26.05
CA THR A 42 16.53 15.21 -24.80
C THR A 42 17.43 14.94 -23.59
N ILE A 43 18.01 13.76 -23.47
CA ILE A 43 18.95 13.39 -22.40
C ILE A 43 20.21 14.23 -22.46
N GLU A 44 20.77 14.47 -23.66
CA GLU A 44 21.95 15.30 -23.85
C GLU A 44 21.74 16.74 -23.30
N ILE A 45 20.59 17.35 -23.59
CA ILE A 45 20.21 18.66 -23.05
C ILE A 45 20.19 18.65 -21.51
N VAL A 46 19.65 17.59 -20.88
CA VAL A 46 19.67 17.48 -19.43
C VAL A 46 21.09 17.37 -18.90
N ARG A 47 21.93 16.54 -19.51
CA ARG A 47 23.34 16.38 -19.09
C ARG A 47 24.14 17.65 -19.22
N GLU A 48 23.88 18.46 -20.27
CA GLU A 48 24.53 19.76 -20.47
C GLU A 48 24.11 20.76 -19.38
N LEU A 49 22.81 20.87 -19.10
CA LEU A 49 22.28 21.91 -18.21
C LEU A 49 22.25 21.51 -16.73
N GLN A 50 22.18 20.23 -16.43
CA GLN A 50 22.08 19.63 -15.08
C GLN A 50 22.90 18.34 -15.01
N PRO A 51 24.25 18.40 -15.06
CA PRO A 51 25.10 17.22 -15.21
C PRO A 51 24.98 16.22 -14.04
N ASN A 52 24.59 16.70 -12.85
CA ASN A 52 24.45 15.88 -11.65
C ASN A 52 23.03 15.33 -11.45
N ALA A 53 22.05 15.74 -12.26
CA ALA A 53 20.68 15.26 -12.14
C ALA A 53 20.58 13.79 -12.51
N VAL A 54 19.87 13.03 -11.69
CA VAL A 54 19.42 11.68 -12.01
C VAL A 54 18.29 11.78 -13.04
N ILE A 55 18.29 10.92 -14.06
CA ILE A 55 17.24 10.89 -15.08
C ILE A 55 16.45 9.61 -14.95
N PHE A 56 15.18 9.76 -14.60
CA PHE A 56 14.18 8.69 -14.65
C PHE A 56 13.54 8.61 -16.03
N GLY A 57 13.27 7.41 -16.46
CA GLY A 57 12.45 7.09 -17.64
C GLY A 57 12.10 5.61 -17.61
N ASP A 58 11.20 5.14 -18.48
CA ASP A 58 10.78 3.72 -18.50
C ASP A 58 11.98 2.78 -18.51
N ALA A 59 12.98 3.09 -19.34
CA ALA A 59 14.18 2.27 -19.54
C ALA A 59 15.47 2.94 -19.02
N GLY A 60 15.37 3.94 -18.19
CA GLY A 60 16.51 4.75 -17.74
C GLY A 60 16.61 6.08 -18.50
N PRO A 61 17.78 6.76 -18.49
CA PRO A 61 19.12 6.15 -18.46
C PRO A 61 19.69 5.82 -17.09
N ASP A 62 19.27 6.49 -16.00
CA ASP A 62 19.87 6.32 -14.68
C ASP A 62 18.98 5.51 -13.74
N VAL A 63 17.68 5.79 -13.76
CA VAL A 63 16.66 5.10 -12.97
C VAL A 63 15.53 4.66 -13.91
N ARG A 64 15.00 3.47 -13.69
CA ARG A 64 13.96 2.88 -14.53
C ARG A 64 12.66 2.67 -13.80
N TRP A 65 11.56 2.72 -14.52
CA TRP A 65 10.25 2.33 -14.04
C TRP A 65 10.17 0.82 -13.71
N VAL A 66 9.49 0.47 -12.62
CA VAL A 66 9.27 -0.94 -12.25
C VAL A 66 8.21 -1.66 -13.09
N GLY A 67 7.53 -0.98 -14.02
CA GLY A 67 6.56 -1.58 -14.94
C GLY A 67 5.13 -1.71 -14.38
N ASN A 68 4.82 -1.07 -13.25
CA ASN A 68 3.48 -0.95 -12.69
C ASN A 68 3.36 0.33 -11.88
N GLU A 69 2.11 0.80 -11.67
CA GLU A 69 1.76 1.99 -10.88
C GLU A 69 1.10 1.62 -9.53
N HIS A 70 1.44 0.45 -8.99
CA HIS A 70 0.88 -0.05 -7.74
C HIS A 70 1.83 0.10 -6.55
N GLY A 71 3.02 0.66 -6.78
CA GLY A 71 3.99 0.94 -5.73
C GLY A 71 4.74 -0.30 -5.24
N PHE A 72 4.98 -1.30 -6.09
CA PHE A 72 5.78 -2.45 -5.71
C PHE A 72 6.85 -2.82 -6.75
N ALA A 73 8.01 -3.22 -6.26
CA ALA A 73 9.01 -3.95 -7.01
C ALA A 73 8.78 -5.46 -6.88
N TYR A 74 9.21 -6.21 -7.87
CA TYR A 74 9.05 -7.67 -7.87
C TYR A 74 9.96 -8.35 -6.81
N PRO A 75 9.63 -9.56 -6.34
CA PRO A 75 10.47 -10.28 -5.39
C PRO A 75 11.91 -10.46 -5.88
N THR A 76 12.10 -10.70 -7.18
CA THR A 76 13.41 -10.64 -7.83
C THR A 76 13.55 -9.29 -8.52
N THR A 77 14.45 -8.44 -8.03
CA THR A 77 14.68 -7.11 -8.60
C THR A 77 16.19 -6.88 -8.79
N TRP A 78 16.60 -6.80 -10.04
CA TRP A 78 17.95 -6.46 -10.45
C TRP A 78 18.06 -4.97 -10.74
N SER A 79 19.14 -4.35 -10.31
CA SER A 79 19.48 -2.97 -10.71
C SER A 79 20.20 -2.91 -12.06
N ASN A 80 20.54 -4.06 -12.63
CA ASN A 80 21.19 -4.16 -13.92
C ASN A 80 20.16 -4.20 -15.06
N LEU A 81 20.48 -3.57 -16.20
CA LEU A 81 19.64 -3.51 -17.38
C LEU A 81 20.50 -3.47 -18.66
N MET A 82 20.06 -4.13 -19.74
CA MET A 82 20.59 -3.95 -21.09
C MET A 82 19.98 -2.71 -21.73
N ARG A 83 20.28 -1.54 -21.14
CA ARG A 83 19.67 -0.23 -21.47
C ARG A 83 19.66 0.08 -22.95
N ASP A 84 20.74 -0.20 -23.66
CA ASP A 84 20.89 0.16 -25.08
C ASP A 84 19.95 -0.63 -26.01
N SER A 85 19.35 -1.71 -25.51
CA SER A 85 18.40 -2.55 -26.25
C SER A 85 16.93 -2.26 -25.91
N ILE A 86 16.67 -1.32 -24.99
CA ILE A 86 15.37 -1.02 -24.43
C ILE A 86 15.09 0.48 -24.61
N TYR A 87 13.83 0.84 -24.81
CA TYR A 87 13.42 2.23 -24.99
C TYR A 87 12.07 2.48 -24.29
N GLY A 88 11.81 3.73 -23.93
CA GLY A 88 10.56 4.15 -23.27
C GLY A 88 9.34 3.82 -24.12
N GLY A 89 8.29 3.28 -23.49
CA GLY A 89 7.09 2.82 -24.17
C GLY A 89 7.27 1.56 -25.03
N MET A 90 8.37 0.82 -24.87
CA MET A 90 8.60 -0.44 -25.58
C MET A 90 7.49 -1.45 -25.28
N PRO A 91 6.88 -2.09 -26.32
CA PRO A 91 5.93 -3.16 -26.10
C PRO A 91 6.51 -4.26 -25.21
N GLU A 92 5.70 -4.81 -24.33
CA GLU A 92 6.10 -5.87 -23.38
C GLU A 92 7.16 -5.46 -22.33
N TYR A 93 7.52 -4.17 -22.21
CA TYR A 93 8.49 -3.71 -21.20
C TYR A 93 8.14 -4.24 -19.80
N ALA A 94 6.93 -3.96 -19.33
CA ALA A 94 6.45 -4.38 -18.02
C ALA A 94 6.52 -5.91 -17.79
N LYS A 95 6.38 -6.70 -18.85
CA LYS A 95 6.43 -8.16 -18.76
C LYS A 95 7.86 -8.72 -18.74
N LYS A 96 8.80 -8.10 -19.47
CA LYS A 96 10.12 -8.67 -19.69
C LYS A 96 11.24 -8.02 -18.88
N TYR A 97 11.10 -6.74 -18.53
CA TYR A 97 12.23 -5.94 -18.04
C TYR A 97 11.93 -5.26 -16.69
N SER A 98 10.71 -5.32 -16.20
CA SER A 98 10.31 -4.71 -14.92
C SER A 98 11.13 -5.19 -13.71
N SER A 99 11.58 -6.43 -13.73
CA SER A 99 12.48 -6.99 -12.70
C SER A 99 13.97 -6.65 -12.89
N GLY A 100 14.31 -5.86 -13.93
CA GLY A 100 15.69 -5.71 -14.38
C GLY A 100 16.22 -7.00 -15.03
N GLN A 101 17.51 -7.09 -15.19
CA GLN A 101 18.13 -8.22 -15.89
C GLN A 101 19.41 -8.65 -15.16
N GLU A 102 19.51 -9.92 -14.79
CA GLU A 102 20.70 -10.49 -14.14
C GLU A 102 21.99 -10.15 -14.91
N ASN A 103 21.95 -10.27 -16.22
CA ASN A 103 23.10 -10.03 -17.11
C ASN A 103 23.08 -8.63 -17.75
N GLY A 104 22.35 -7.68 -17.19
CA GLY A 104 22.32 -6.30 -17.67
C GLY A 104 23.71 -5.66 -17.59
N THR A 105 24.03 -4.83 -18.60
CA THR A 105 25.35 -4.21 -18.78
C THR A 105 25.47 -2.82 -18.16
N HIS A 106 24.34 -2.22 -17.75
CA HIS A 106 24.28 -0.89 -17.15
C HIS A 106 23.62 -0.96 -15.79
N TRP A 107 24.06 -0.11 -14.86
CA TRP A 107 23.43 0.10 -13.56
C TRP A 107 22.24 1.06 -13.72
N VAL A 108 21.02 0.54 -13.63
CA VAL A 108 19.77 1.27 -13.80
C VAL A 108 18.78 0.75 -12.75
N PRO A 109 18.90 1.19 -11.48
CA PRO A 109 18.03 0.76 -10.40
C PRO A 109 16.56 1.08 -10.67
N ALA A 110 15.69 0.34 -10.03
CA ALA A 110 14.25 0.50 -10.17
C ALA A 110 13.71 1.62 -9.29
N GLU A 111 12.69 2.31 -9.79
CA GLU A 111 11.81 3.17 -9.01
C GLU A 111 10.37 2.71 -9.15
N ALA A 112 9.73 2.49 -8.01
CA ALA A 112 8.32 2.17 -7.90
C ALA A 112 7.54 3.48 -7.73
N ASP A 113 6.58 3.73 -8.61
CA ASP A 113 5.71 4.89 -8.56
C ASP A 113 4.28 4.49 -8.18
N VAL A 114 3.62 5.32 -7.39
CA VAL A 114 2.24 5.13 -6.96
C VAL A 114 1.66 6.44 -6.44
N SER A 115 0.36 6.65 -6.65
CA SER A 115 -0.33 7.78 -6.02
C SER A 115 -0.88 7.37 -4.65
N ILE A 116 -0.84 8.29 -3.69
CA ILE A 116 -1.50 8.14 -2.38
C ILE A 116 -3.04 8.09 -2.52
N ARG A 117 -3.58 8.51 -3.66
CA ARG A 117 -5.01 8.52 -4.02
C ARG A 117 -5.28 7.54 -5.14
N PRO A 118 -6.55 7.25 -5.50
CA PRO A 118 -6.89 6.37 -6.62
C PRO A 118 -6.29 6.81 -7.97
N GLY A 119 -6.18 8.12 -8.20
CA GLY A 119 -5.64 8.71 -9.43
C GLY A 119 -4.43 9.59 -9.19
N TRP A 120 -3.77 10.01 -10.30
CA TRP A 120 -2.57 10.87 -10.27
C TRP A 120 -2.86 12.34 -10.01
N TYR A 121 -4.12 12.77 -10.23
CA TYR A 121 -4.56 14.15 -10.07
C TYR A 121 -5.55 14.28 -8.92
N TYR A 122 -5.63 15.49 -8.34
CA TYR A 122 -6.53 15.78 -7.24
C TYR A 122 -7.99 15.87 -7.69
N HIS A 123 -8.84 15.17 -6.96
CA HIS A 123 -10.30 15.27 -7.07
C HIS A 123 -10.92 15.34 -5.67
N PRO A 124 -11.73 16.40 -5.35
CA PRO A 124 -12.34 16.55 -4.01
C PRO A 124 -13.19 15.34 -3.56
N TYR A 125 -13.87 14.67 -4.50
CA TYR A 125 -14.68 13.48 -4.20
C TYR A 125 -13.83 12.25 -3.81
N GLU A 126 -12.51 12.33 -3.87
CA GLU A 126 -11.57 11.29 -3.45
C GLU A 126 -10.92 11.57 -2.09
N ASP A 127 -11.29 12.66 -1.39
CA ASP A 127 -10.68 13.03 -0.12
C ASP A 127 -10.80 11.95 0.96
N HIS A 128 -11.84 11.11 0.88
CA HIS A 128 -12.05 9.96 1.75
C HIS A 128 -11.37 8.67 1.25
N LYS A 129 -10.76 8.67 0.06
CA LYS A 129 -10.13 7.50 -0.58
C LYS A 129 -8.60 7.52 -0.51
N VAL A 130 -8.03 8.32 0.37
CA VAL A 130 -6.58 8.30 0.63
C VAL A 130 -6.18 6.93 1.17
N ARG A 131 -5.11 6.36 0.65
CA ARG A 131 -4.63 5.03 1.07
C ARG A 131 -4.45 4.95 2.57
N SER A 132 -4.89 3.84 3.13
CA SER A 132 -4.76 3.54 4.55
C SER A 132 -3.30 3.28 4.95
N LEU A 133 -3.01 3.36 6.24
CA LEU A 133 -1.66 3.06 6.75
C LEU A 133 -1.18 1.63 6.41
N PRO A 134 -2.01 0.56 6.49
CA PRO A 134 -1.59 -0.78 6.04
C PRO A 134 -1.17 -0.81 4.57
N GLU A 135 -1.95 -0.19 3.67
CA GLU A 135 -1.63 -0.14 2.24
C GLU A 135 -0.31 0.61 1.98
N LEU A 136 -0.09 1.73 2.67
CA LEU A 136 1.15 2.50 2.56
C LEU A 136 2.37 1.75 3.12
N LEU A 137 2.19 0.98 4.20
CA LEU A 137 3.23 0.09 4.72
C LEU A 137 3.55 -1.04 3.75
N ASP A 138 2.54 -1.63 3.12
CA ASP A 138 2.75 -2.65 2.09
C ASP A 138 3.54 -2.10 0.90
N ILE A 139 3.22 -0.89 0.47
CA ILE A 139 3.99 -0.17 -0.56
C ILE A 139 5.44 0.02 -0.12
N TYR A 140 5.69 0.51 1.09
CA TYR A 140 7.05 0.71 1.61
C TYR A 140 7.88 -0.58 1.61
N TYR A 141 7.34 -1.66 2.19
CA TYR A 141 8.05 -2.93 2.28
C TYR A 141 8.21 -3.63 0.92
N ASN A 142 7.28 -3.42 0.01
CA ASN A 142 7.32 -4.03 -1.33
C ASN A 142 8.07 -3.19 -2.38
N SER A 143 8.45 -1.95 -2.07
CA SER A 143 9.31 -1.10 -2.92
C SER A 143 10.71 -0.95 -2.33
N ILE A 144 10.87 -0.13 -1.30
CA ILE A 144 12.14 0.12 -0.62
C ILE A 144 12.71 -1.17 -0.02
N GLY A 145 11.86 -2.03 0.51
CA GLY A 145 12.25 -3.35 1.01
C GLY A 145 12.58 -4.38 -0.07
N ARG A 146 12.49 -4.04 -1.36
CA ARG A 146 12.79 -4.91 -2.51
C ARG A 146 13.73 -4.27 -3.52
N ASN A 147 14.75 -3.56 -3.05
CA ASN A 147 15.78 -2.98 -3.90
C ASN A 147 15.26 -1.97 -4.94
N SER A 148 14.31 -1.12 -4.54
CA SER A 148 13.73 -0.06 -5.38
C SER A 148 13.65 1.25 -4.60
N SER A 149 13.74 2.40 -5.28
CA SER A 149 13.25 3.66 -4.72
C SER A 149 11.72 3.69 -4.76
N LEU A 150 11.13 4.64 -4.07
CA LEU A 150 9.67 4.87 -4.03
C LEU A 150 9.38 6.34 -4.35
N LEU A 151 8.67 6.57 -5.44
CA LEU A 151 8.04 7.84 -5.76
C LEU A 151 6.56 7.76 -5.36
N LEU A 152 6.21 8.41 -4.25
CA LEU A 152 4.83 8.50 -3.77
C LEU A 152 4.24 9.84 -4.20
N ASN A 153 3.29 9.81 -5.13
CA ASN A 153 2.64 11.01 -5.64
C ASN A 153 1.60 11.55 -4.65
N PHE A 154 1.65 12.86 -4.43
CA PHE A 154 0.68 13.63 -3.65
C PHE A 154 0.00 14.63 -4.59
N PRO A 155 -1.21 14.34 -5.08
CA PRO A 155 -1.94 15.28 -5.93
C PRO A 155 -2.21 16.59 -5.19
N VAL A 156 -1.89 17.71 -5.82
CA VAL A 156 -2.15 19.04 -5.29
C VAL A 156 -3.48 19.57 -5.77
N ASP A 157 -4.18 20.33 -4.93
CA ASP A 157 -5.41 21.00 -5.28
C ASP A 157 -5.19 22.20 -6.23
N LYS A 158 -6.26 22.91 -6.61
CA LYS A 158 -6.18 24.07 -7.51
C LYS A 158 -5.41 25.26 -6.90
N THR A 159 -5.14 25.26 -5.61
CA THR A 159 -4.33 26.27 -4.92
C THR A 159 -2.85 25.88 -4.80
N GLY A 160 -2.50 24.67 -5.28
CA GLY A 160 -1.15 24.11 -5.19
C GLY A 160 -0.83 23.49 -3.83
N GLN A 161 -1.84 23.17 -3.02
CA GLN A 161 -1.64 22.58 -1.69
C GLN A 161 -1.99 21.08 -1.68
N ILE A 162 -1.24 20.33 -0.87
CA ILE A 162 -1.55 18.94 -0.56
C ILE A 162 -2.67 18.91 0.49
N HIS A 163 -3.69 18.10 0.27
CA HIS A 163 -4.83 17.98 1.17
C HIS A 163 -4.43 17.40 2.53
N GLU A 164 -5.07 17.86 3.62
CA GLU A 164 -4.74 17.46 5.00
C GLU A 164 -4.84 15.95 5.26
N ASN A 165 -5.74 15.24 4.58
CA ASN A 165 -5.88 13.78 4.72
C ASN A 165 -4.63 13.06 4.19
N ASP A 166 -4.05 13.52 3.10
CA ASP A 166 -2.84 12.96 2.50
C ASP A 166 -1.64 13.18 3.43
N VAL A 167 -1.50 14.42 3.95
CA VAL A 167 -0.46 14.77 4.95
C VAL A 167 -0.60 13.92 6.21
N ARG A 168 -1.83 13.71 6.68
CA ARG A 168 -2.10 12.87 7.86
C ARG A 168 -1.65 11.42 7.65
N GLN A 169 -1.94 10.83 6.50
CA GLN A 169 -1.55 9.46 6.20
C GLN A 169 -0.04 9.33 6.00
N LEU A 170 0.61 10.30 5.34
CA LEU A 170 2.07 10.34 5.25
C LEU A 170 2.72 10.38 6.63
N ASN A 171 2.24 11.23 7.52
CA ASN A 171 2.79 11.34 8.88
C ASN A 171 2.63 10.02 9.67
N LYS A 172 1.50 9.32 9.50
CA LYS A 172 1.31 7.98 10.09
C LYS A 172 2.30 6.97 9.53
N LEU A 173 2.52 6.95 8.21
CA LEU A 173 3.50 6.08 7.56
C LEU A 173 4.90 6.33 8.10
N VAL A 174 5.34 7.60 8.11
CA VAL A 174 6.68 7.98 8.59
C VAL A 174 6.88 7.60 10.07
N ALA A 175 5.87 7.84 10.91
CA ALA A 175 5.91 7.48 12.32
C ALA A 175 6.03 5.95 12.49
N LYS A 176 5.21 5.17 11.77
CA LYS A 176 5.22 3.71 11.88
C LYS A 176 6.52 3.09 11.34
N VAL A 177 7.04 3.58 10.22
CA VAL A 177 8.33 3.11 9.71
C VAL A 177 9.46 3.40 10.71
N LYS A 178 9.49 4.59 11.31
CA LYS A 178 10.47 4.90 12.37
C LYS A 178 10.32 3.96 13.57
N GLU A 179 9.10 3.67 13.97
CA GLU A 179 8.80 2.77 15.06
C GLU A 179 9.23 1.32 14.76
N ASP A 180 8.93 0.81 13.56
CA ASP A 180 9.27 -0.55 13.12
C ASP A 180 10.80 -0.83 13.20
N PHE A 181 11.61 0.21 12.96
CA PHE A 181 13.07 0.10 12.99
C PHE A 181 13.71 0.68 14.26
N SER A 182 12.92 1.04 15.28
CA SER A 182 13.44 1.60 16.54
C SER A 182 13.99 0.54 17.50
N ARG A 183 13.42 -0.68 17.47
CA ARG A 183 13.77 -1.77 18.38
C ARG A 183 14.73 -2.74 17.69
N LYS A 184 15.94 -2.27 17.39
CA LYS A 184 17.01 -3.10 16.79
C LYS A 184 17.54 -4.08 17.82
N ILE A 185 17.67 -5.36 17.42
CA ILE A 185 18.35 -6.38 18.21
C ILE A 185 19.85 -6.06 18.20
N ALA A 186 20.42 -5.90 19.37
CA ALA A 186 21.86 -5.64 19.49
C ALA A 186 22.66 -6.89 19.13
N LEU A 187 23.57 -6.77 18.18
CA LEU A 187 24.50 -7.84 17.81
C LEU A 187 25.83 -7.74 18.56
N SER A 188 26.06 -6.63 19.28
CA SER A 188 27.22 -6.49 20.15
C SER A 188 27.12 -7.48 21.31
N GLY A 189 28.09 -8.39 21.41
CA GLY A 189 28.09 -9.50 22.38
C GLY A 189 27.55 -10.82 21.81
N SER A 190 27.01 -10.85 20.61
CA SER A 190 26.70 -12.07 19.88
C SER A 190 27.97 -12.69 19.30
N ASN A 191 27.97 -14.02 19.16
CA ASN A 191 29.04 -14.72 18.45
C ASN A 191 28.70 -14.79 16.97
N LEU A 192 29.41 -14.03 16.13
CA LEU A 192 29.33 -14.11 14.68
C LEU A 192 30.37 -15.10 14.15
N SER A 193 29.95 -15.92 13.21
CA SER A 193 30.86 -16.81 12.47
C SER A 193 30.44 -16.94 11.03
N ALA A 194 31.38 -17.02 10.11
CA ALA A 194 31.15 -17.22 8.71
C ALA A 194 31.72 -18.55 8.22
N SER A 195 31.15 -19.08 7.12
CA SER A 195 31.70 -20.28 6.46
C SER A 195 33.13 -20.04 5.96
N SER A 196 33.42 -18.83 5.49
CA SER A 196 34.75 -18.37 5.12
C SER A 196 34.81 -16.84 5.09
N GLU A 197 36.05 -16.31 5.04
CA GLU A 197 36.35 -14.89 5.01
C GLU A 197 37.51 -14.61 4.05
N ASN A 198 37.47 -13.47 3.37
CA ASN A 198 38.47 -13.09 2.39
C ASN A 198 39.29 -11.89 2.90
N GLY A 199 40.45 -12.18 3.49
CA GLY A 199 41.37 -11.16 4.00
C GLY A 199 40.76 -10.32 5.12
N GLU A 200 40.65 -9.00 4.91
CA GLU A 200 40.10 -8.04 5.88
C GLU A 200 38.58 -7.96 5.85
N TYR A 201 37.91 -8.61 4.89
CA TYR A 201 36.45 -8.59 4.73
C TYR A 201 35.78 -9.65 5.60
N ILE A 202 35.97 -9.50 6.91
CA ILE A 202 35.56 -10.44 7.95
C ILE A 202 34.07 -10.24 8.33
N VAL A 203 33.49 -11.25 8.99
CA VAL A 203 32.08 -11.22 9.39
C VAL A 203 31.77 -10.11 10.39
N ASP A 204 32.72 -9.70 11.22
CA ASP A 204 32.57 -8.61 12.19
C ASP A 204 32.32 -7.24 11.52
N ASN A 205 32.65 -7.07 10.24
CA ASN A 205 32.33 -5.89 9.47
C ASN A 205 30.82 -5.67 9.36
N LEU A 206 30.01 -6.71 9.48
CA LEU A 206 28.53 -6.60 9.50
C LEU A 206 27.98 -5.91 10.75
N LEU A 207 28.77 -5.76 11.79
CA LEU A 207 28.41 -5.01 13.01
C LEU A 207 28.51 -3.49 12.79
N GLN A 208 29.29 -3.06 11.79
CA GLN A 208 29.46 -1.67 11.42
C GLN A 208 28.37 -1.25 10.44
N PRO A 209 27.66 -0.14 10.66
CA PRO A 209 26.62 0.32 9.76
C PRO A 209 27.13 1.03 8.49
N GLU A 210 28.44 0.99 8.25
CA GLU A 210 29.11 1.71 7.16
C GLU A 210 29.07 0.89 5.86
N MET A 211 28.70 1.52 4.75
CA MET A 211 28.64 0.82 3.46
C MET A 211 30.02 0.45 2.90
N GLU A 212 31.08 1.07 3.37
CA GLU A 212 32.47 0.81 2.93
C GLU A 212 33.05 -0.46 3.53
N THR A 213 32.54 -0.91 4.67
CA THR A 213 32.89 -2.16 5.30
C THR A 213 31.89 -3.26 4.89
N PHE A 214 32.37 -4.47 4.68
CA PHE A 214 31.51 -5.58 4.28
C PHE A 214 32.15 -6.93 4.62
N TRP A 215 31.32 -7.95 4.71
CA TRP A 215 31.75 -9.34 4.71
C TRP A 215 31.80 -9.88 3.29
N ASN A 216 32.86 -10.63 2.97
CA ASN A 216 33.04 -11.31 1.71
C ASN A 216 33.59 -12.71 1.96
N PRO A 217 32.93 -13.80 1.54
CA PRO A 217 33.50 -15.15 1.62
C PRO A 217 34.62 -15.29 0.60
N LYS A 218 35.44 -16.34 0.76
CA LYS A 218 36.44 -16.67 -0.24
C LYS A 218 35.82 -16.92 -1.59
N SER A 219 36.52 -16.49 -2.66
CA SER A 219 36.01 -16.57 -4.03
C SER A 219 35.66 -18.01 -4.41
N GLY A 220 34.47 -18.16 -4.99
CA GLY A 220 33.94 -19.45 -5.44
C GLY A 220 33.34 -20.35 -4.34
N GLU A 221 33.34 -19.92 -3.10
CA GLU A 221 32.72 -20.68 -2.01
C GLU A 221 31.22 -20.33 -1.85
N LEU A 222 30.38 -21.15 -2.43
CA LEU A 222 28.91 -21.15 -2.24
C LEU A 222 28.44 -22.59 -1.90
N PRO A 223 27.47 -22.75 -1.01
CA PRO A 223 26.77 -21.71 -0.25
C PRO A 223 27.68 -21.01 0.77
N ALA A 224 27.53 -19.70 0.89
CA ALA A 224 28.25 -18.90 1.87
C ALA A 224 27.30 -18.55 3.04
N THR A 225 27.76 -18.76 4.27
CA THR A 225 26.87 -18.69 5.44
C THR A 225 27.46 -17.78 6.52
N VAL A 226 26.59 -16.96 7.13
CA VAL A 226 26.83 -16.23 8.37
C VAL A 226 25.91 -16.80 9.44
N THR A 227 26.50 -17.22 10.56
CA THR A 227 25.77 -17.66 11.75
C THR A 227 25.93 -16.62 12.86
N ILE A 228 24.83 -16.24 13.46
CA ILE A 228 24.75 -15.30 14.59
C ILE A 228 24.15 -16.05 15.77
N ASP A 229 24.93 -16.28 16.82
CA ASP A 229 24.43 -16.80 18.09
C ASP A 229 24.27 -15.61 19.05
N PHE A 230 23.06 -15.31 19.43
CA PHE A 230 22.75 -14.15 20.29
C PHE A 230 23.16 -14.35 21.74
N GLY A 231 23.51 -15.59 22.13
CA GLY A 231 23.84 -15.94 23.53
C GLY A 231 22.62 -16.12 24.44
N GLU A 232 21.51 -15.50 24.07
CA GLU A 232 20.19 -15.60 24.72
C GLU A 232 19.08 -15.59 23.69
N GLU A 233 17.85 -15.94 24.08
CA GLU A 233 16.71 -15.87 23.18
C GLU A 233 16.35 -14.43 22.85
N GLN A 234 16.25 -14.13 21.56
CA GLN A 234 15.78 -12.86 21.02
C GLN A 234 14.46 -13.04 20.29
N THR A 235 13.63 -12.01 20.30
CA THR A 235 12.38 -11.96 19.52
C THR A 235 12.49 -10.89 18.46
N PHE A 236 12.25 -11.25 17.20
CA PHE A 236 12.24 -10.31 16.07
C PHE A 236 11.18 -10.70 15.04
N ASN A 237 10.79 -9.72 14.22
CA ASN A 237 9.84 -9.92 13.11
C ASN A 237 10.21 -9.10 11.87
N ARG A 238 11.39 -8.48 11.85
CA ARG A 238 11.96 -7.81 10.67
C ARG A 238 13.42 -8.24 10.50
N PHE A 239 13.78 -8.54 9.27
CA PHE A 239 15.15 -8.77 8.85
C PHE A 239 15.52 -7.82 7.73
N LEU A 240 16.64 -7.13 7.87
CA LEU A 240 17.19 -6.22 6.87
C LEU A 240 18.57 -6.70 6.46
N VAL A 241 18.83 -6.73 5.16
CA VAL A 241 20.15 -7.06 4.61
C VAL A 241 20.47 -6.18 3.40
N GLN A 242 21.74 -5.83 3.23
CA GLN A 242 22.24 -4.95 2.17
C GLN A 242 23.52 -5.50 1.57
N GLU A 243 23.62 -5.43 0.23
CA GLU A 243 24.89 -5.60 -0.49
C GLU A 243 25.64 -4.27 -0.55
N ASN A 244 26.97 -4.31 -0.59
CA ASN A 244 27.77 -3.16 -0.98
C ASN A 244 27.63 -2.93 -2.50
N ILE A 245 26.65 -2.14 -2.89
CA ILE A 245 26.29 -1.93 -4.30
C ILE A 245 27.34 -1.16 -5.10
N SER A 246 28.31 -0.48 -4.45
CA SER A 246 29.44 0.11 -5.15
C SER A 246 30.28 -0.94 -5.88
N LEU A 247 30.21 -2.19 -5.40
CA LEU A 247 30.84 -3.37 -5.99
C LEU A 247 29.87 -4.21 -6.86
N GLY A 248 28.65 -3.71 -7.08
CA GLY A 248 27.59 -4.32 -7.87
C GLY A 248 26.65 -5.24 -7.06
N GLN A 249 25.49 -5.50 -7.62
CA GLN A 249 24.50 -6.45 -7.10
C GLN A 249 24.88 -7.87 -7.52
N ARG A 250 25.03 -8.80 -6.58
CA ARG A 250 25.57 -10.13 -6.83
C ARG A 250 24.69 -11.28 -6.38
N VAL A 251 23.96 -11.14 -5.27
CA VAL A 251 23.16 -12.23 -4.67
C VAL A 251 21.93 -12.54 -5.55
N LYS A 252 21.75 -13.85 -5.82
CA LYS A 252 20.65 -14.40 -6.62
C LYS A 252 19.61 -15.10 -5.76
N SER A 253 20.06 -15.78 -4.69
CA SER A 253 19.17 -16.45 -3.75
C SER A 253 19.82 -16.60 -2.39
N PHE A 254 18.98 -16.48 -1.34
CA PHE A 254 19.40 -16.67 0.04
C PHE A 254 18.28 -17.27 0.89
N ALA A 255 18.65 -17.78 2.06
CA ALA A 255 17.72 -18.24 3.08
C ALA A 255 18.10 -17.67 4.45
N LEU A 256 17.09 -17.52 5.29
CA LEU A 256 17.21 -17.26 6.71
C LEU A 256 16.69 -18.48 7.47
N GLU A 257 17.49 -19.02 8.36
CA GLU A 257 17.16 -20.17 9.20
C GLU A 257 17.29 -19.76 10.67
N ILE A 258 16.50 -20.37 11.52
CA ILE A 258 16.53 -20.18 12.98
C ILE A 258 16.88 -21.50 13.68
N ARG A 259 17.44 -21.40 14.86
CA ARG A 259 17.67 -22.57 15.73
C ARG A 259 16.42 -22.79 16.58
N ASN A 260 15.69 -23.90 16.35
CA ASN A 260 14.50 -24.23 17.12
C ASN A 260 14.87 -24.73 18.53
N GLU A 261 13.86 -24.97 19.37
CA GLU A 261 14.01 -25.41 20.76
C GLU A 261 14.78 -26.75 20.90
N ASN A 262 14.79 -27.57 19.86
CA ASN A 262 15.53 -28.84 19.82
C ASN A 262 16.99 -28.66 19.33
N GLY A 263 17.44 -27.44 19.09
CA GLY A 263 18.77 -27.12 18.58
C GLY A 263 18.95 -27.37 17.07
N GLN A 264 17.87 -27.67 16.35
CA GLN A 264 17.91 -27.93 14.90
C GLN A 264 17.65 -26.66 14.12
N TRP A 265 18.25 -26.56 12.93
CA TRP A 265 18.02 -25.45 12.01
C TRP A 265 16.72 -25.65 11.24
N GLU A 266 15.89 -24.62 11.25
CA GLU A 266 14.61 -24.56 10.56
C GLU A 266 14.56 -23.34 9.64
N THR A 267 14.09 -23.52 8.40
CA THR A 267 13.99 -22.40 7.44
C THR A 267 12.86 -21.47 7.84
N LEU A 268 13.19 -20.20 8.08
CA LEU A 268 12.23 -19.12 8.32
C LEU A 268 11.82 -18.42 7.03
N ALA A 269 12.77 -18.18 6.12
CA ALA A 269 12.50 -17.55 4.82
C ALA A 269 13.47 -18.05 3.75
N LYS A 270 12.97 -18.08 2.48
CA LYS A 270 13.78 -18.28 1.27
C LYS A 270 13.45 -17.17 0.29
N GLU A 271 14.48 -16.48 -0.17
CA GLU A 271 14.33 -15.26 -0.95
C GLU A 271 15.29 -15.23 -2.14
N THR A 272 15.10 -14.29 -3.04
CA THR A 272 15.90 -14.12 -4.25
C THR A 272 16.98 -13.05 -4.07
N THR A 273 16.89 -11.93 -4.79
CA THR A 273 17.90 -10.87 -4.82
C THR A 273 17.90 -10.03 -3.55
N ILE A 274 19.05 -9.44 -3.22
CA ILE A 274 19.20 -8.46 -2.15
C ILE A 274 19.32 -7.05 -2.72
N GLY A 275 20.44 -6.70 -3.34
CA GLY A 275 20.75 -5.37 -3.84
C GLY A 275 21.01 -4.34 -2.73
N TYR A 276 20.67 -3.07 -2.98
CA TYR A 276 20.87 -2.00 -2.01
C TYR A 276 20.19 -2.27 -0.67
N LYS A 277 18.96 -2.82 -0.70
CA LYS A 277 18.21 -3.12 0.51
C LYS A 277 17.17 -4.21 0.29
N ARG A 278 17.20 -5.22 1.15
CA ARG A 278 16.14 -6.21 1.28
C ARG A 278 15.60 -6.18 2.70
N ILE A 279 14.28 -6.04 2.86
CA ILE A 279 13.61 -6.08 4.16
C ILE A 279 12.56 -7.17 4.11
N LEU A 280 12.63 -8.11 5.06
CA LEU A 280 11.62 -9.15 5.22
C LEU A 280 10.71 -8.81 6.40
N ARG A 281 9.40 -8.90 6.18
CA ARG A 281 8.40 -9.00 7.25
C ARG A 281 8.25 -10.48 7.60
N LEU A 282 8.56 -10.83 8.81
CA LEU A 282 8.53 -12.19 9.32
C LEU A 282 7.45 -12.33 10.40
N PRO A 283 6.96 -13.52 10.69
CA PRO A 283 6.18 -13.75 11.92
C PRO A 283 7.02 -13.42 13.14
N ASP A 284 6.37 -13.16 14.30
CA ASP A 284 7.07 -13.01 15.57
C ASP A 284 7.89 -14.28 15.83
N THR A 285 9.21 -14.15 15.74
CA THR A 285 10.14 -15.26 15.76
C THR A 285 11.03 -15.17 17.00
N LYS A 286 11.00 -16.21 17.83
CA LYS A 286 11.80 -16.33 19.04
C LYS A 286 12.87 -17.39 18.85
N THR A 287 14.14 -17.01 18.99
CA THR A 287 15.28 -17.92 18.81
C THR A 287 16.55 -17.40 19.48
N SER A 288 17.48 -18.29 19.81
CA SER A 288 18.82 -17.93 20.31
C SER A 288 19.87 -17.79 19.21
N ALA A 289 19.58 -18.25 17.97
CA ALA A 289 20.54 -18.13 16.88
C ALA A 289 19.85 -18.10 15.50
N VAL A 290 20.45 -17.39 14.57
CA VAL A 290 20.05 -17.34 13.16
C VAL A 290 21.21 -17.70 12.25
N LYS A 291 20.86 -18.25 11.08
CA LYS A 291 21.79 -18.56 10.02
C LYS A 291 21.29 -17.90 8.73
N PHE A 292 22.10 -17.03 8.17
CA PHE A 292 21.89 -16.40 6.88
C PHE A 292 22.77 -17.11 5.84
N THR A 293 22.16 -17.74 4.84
CA THR A 293 22.86 -18.54 3.83
C THR A 293 22.60 -17.99 2.43
N ILE A 294 23.66 -17.61 1.72
CA ILE A 294 23.61 -17.24 0.30
C ILE A 294 23.87 -18.52 -0.50
N HIS A 295 22.86 -18.94 -1.28
CA HIS A 295 22.93 -20.18 -2.04
C HIS A 295 23.50 -20.00 -3.44
N ASP A 296 23.22 -18.85 -4.08
CA ASP A 296 23.64 -18.53 -5.44
C ASP A 296 23.93 -17.04 -5.58
N ALA A 297 24.95 -16.70 -6.32
CA ALA A 297 25.39 -15.35 -6.62
C ALA A 297 26.12 -15.28 -7.96
N LYS A 298 26.14 -14.10 -8.59
CA LYS A 298 26.86 -13.83 -9.84
C LYS A 298 28.38 -13.83 -9.67
N ASP A 299 28.82 -13.44 -8.48
CA ASP A 299 30.22 -13.36 -8.07
C ASP A 299 30.26 -13.50 -6.53
N SER A 300 31.45 -13.53 -5.93
CA SER A 300 31.59 -13.60 -4.48
C SER A 300 30.74 -12.52 -3.79
N PRO A 301 29.80 -12.88 -2.92
CA PRO A 301 28.89 -11.93 -2.29
C PRO A 301 29.61 -10.86 -1.46
N VAL A 302 29.06 -9.66 -1.42
CA VAL A 302 29.60 -8.53 -0.64
C VAL A 302 28.47 -7.94 0.21
N ILE A 303 28.35 -8.40 1.44
CA ILE A 303 27.28 -7.98 2.37
C ILE A 303 27.80 -6.88 3.29
N SER A 304 27.24 -5.67 3.18
CA SER A 304 27.65 -4.51 3.97
C SER A 304 26.89 -4.39 5.28
N HIS A 305 25.67 -4.88 5.35
CA HIS A 305 24.86 -4.76 6.56
C HIS A 305 23.82 -5.85 6.68
N LEU A 306 23.55 -6.27 7.91
CA LEU A 306 22.36 -7.02 8.30
C LEU A 306 21.87 -6.58 9.68
N ALA A 307 20.56 -6.63 9.89
CA ALA A 307 19.97 -6.25 11.16
C ALA A 307 18.62 -6.97 11.38
N PHE A 308 18.29 -7.15 12.66
CA PHE A 308 17.02 -7.70 13.10
C PHE A 308 16.31 -6.65 13.95
N PHE A 309 14.97 -6.59 13.83
CA PHE A 309 14.15 -5.65 14.60
C PHE A 309 12.90 -6.35 15.12
N ASN A 310 12.47 -5.94 16.30
CA ASN A 310 11.21 -6.35 16.90
C ASN A 310 10.19 -5.22 16.73
N ALA A 311 9.61 -5.12 15.52
CA ALA A 311 8.63 -4.09 15.21
C ALA A 311 7.34 -4.32 16.00
N PRO A 312 6.77 -3.28 16.62
CA PRO A 312 5.48 -3.38 17.29
C PRO A 312 4.37 -3.72 16.29
N LYS A 313 3.38 -4.47 16.72
CA LYS A 313 2.19 -4.75 15.91
C LYS A 313 1.51 -3.46 15.45
N LEU A 314 0.90 -3.52 14.29
CA LEU A 314 0.12 -2.40 13.77
C LEU A 314 -1.24 -2.35 14.47
N LEU A 315 -1.31 -1.54 15.52
CA LEU A 315 -2.48 -1.44 16.38
C LEU A 315 -3.49 -0.41 15.82
N LEU A 316 -4.26 -0.82 14.81
CA LEU A 316 -5.35 -0.03 14.24
C LEU A 316 -6.68 -0.44 14.85
N ALA A 317 -7.66 0.48 14.83
CA ALA A 317 -9.04 0.13 15.12
C ALA A 317 -9.52 -0.97 14.14
N PRO A 318 -10.43 -1.86 14.56
CA PRO A 318 -10.97 -2.87 13.68
C PRO A 318 -11.72 -2.23 12.51
N THR A 319 -11.66 -2.82 11.34
CA THR A 319 -12.59 -2.54 10.25
C THR A 319 -13.90 -3.24 10.54
N ILE A 320 -15.01 -2.51 10.48
CA ILE A 320 -16.31 -3.03 10.88
C ILE A 320 -17.27 -2.90 9.71
N ALA A 321 -17.90 -4.00 9.37
CA ALA A 321 -18.95 -4.06 8.34
C ALA A 321 -20.22 -4.66 8.92
N ARG A 322 -21.39 -4.20 8.42
CA ARG A 322 -22.69 -4.83 8.67
C ARG A 322 -23.32 -5.16 7.34
N ASP A 323 -23.67 -6.42 7.14
CA ASP A 323 -24.36 -6.85 5.92
C ASP A 323 -25.86 -6.48 5.96
N LYS A 324 -26.56 -6.66 4.83
CA LYS A 324 -28.02 -6.40 4.70
C LYS A 324 -28.89 -7.21 5.68
N ASN A 325 -28.38 -8.32 6.19
CA ASN A 325 -29.10 -9.16 7.16
C ASN A 325 -28.88 -8.69 8.62
N GLY A 326 -28.09 -7.65 8.80
CA GLY A 326 -27.75 -7.12 10.12
C GLY A 326 -26.58 -7.84 10.79
N GLN A 327 -25.84 -8.72 10.10
CA GLN A 327 -24.66 -9.37 10.66
C GLN A 327 -23.49 -8.40 10.67
N VAL A 328 -22.97 -8.10 11.85
CA VAL A 328 -21.78 -7.26 12.06
C VAL A 328 -20.55 -8.13 12.14
N SER A 329 -19.54 -7.81 11.36
CA SER A 329 -18.23 -8.47 11.35
C SER A 329 -17.10 -7.47 11.57
N PHE A 330 -16.04 -7.92 12.23
CA PHE A 330 -14.82 -7.14 12.48
C PHE A 330 -13.65 -7.81 11.77
N ASP A 331 -12.82 -6.99 11.16
CA ASP A 331 -11.53 -7.40 10.60
C ASP A 331 -10.41 -6.65 11.32
N LEU A 332 -9.39 -7.39 11.77
CA LEU A 332 -8.28 -6.87 12.56
C LEU A 332 -7.05 -6.69 11.66
N SER A 333 -6.28 -5.64 11.92
CA SER A 333 -5.10 -5.30 11.12
C SER A 333 -3.98 -6.33 11.14
N GLU A 334 -3.91 -7.14 12.20
CA GLU A 334 -2.90 -8.19 12.36
C GLU A 334 -3.44 -9.38 13.16
N GLU A 335 -2.89 -10.56 12.89
CA GLU A 335 -3.22 -11.78 13.63
C GLU A 335 -2.82 -11.67 15.10
N GLY A 336 -3.64 -12.23 15.98
CA GLY A 336 -3.40 -12.26 17.43
C GLY A 336 -3.80 -10.97 18.15
N LEU A 337 -4.34 -9.96 17.48
CA LEU A 337 -5.04 -8.87 18.14
C LEU A 337 -6.41 -9.32 18.63
N GLN A 338 -6.95 -8.61 19.63
CA GLN A 338 -8.30 -8.77 20.15
C GLN A 338 -9.10 -7.50 19.85
N ALA A 339 -10.41 -7.63 19.65
CA ALA A 339 -11.28 -6.46 19.56
C ALA A 339 -12.28 -6.41 20.72
N PHE A 340 -12.58 -5.18 21.15
CA PHE A 340 -13.59 -4.88 22.14
C PHE A 340 -14.53 -3.80 21.62
N TYR A 341 -15.83 -3.89 21.92
CA TYR A 341 -16.81 -2.95 21.43
C TYR A 341 -17.91 -2.63 22.47
N SER A 342 -18.60 -1.53 22.25
CA SER A 342 -19.87 -1.16 22.90
C SER A 342 -20.93 -0.87 21.82
N LEU A 343 -22.20 -0.93 22.18
CA LEU A 343 -23.32 -0.63 21.28
C LEU A 343 -24.06 0.68 21.64
N ASP A 344 -23.65 1.32 22.70
CA ASP A 344 -24.21 2.57 23.23
C ASP A 344 -23.25 3.78 23.09
N GLY A 345 -22.10 3.58 22.40
CA GLY A 345 -21.05 4.59 22.23
C GLY A 345 -20.16 4.80 23.44
N SER A 346 -20.32 4.02 24.52
CA SER A 346 -19.42 4.06 25.69
C SER A 346 -17.99 3.63 25.32
N ASP A 347 -17.00 3.94 26.16
CA ASP A 347 -15.60 3.61 25.90
C ASP A 347 -15.33 2.10 26.05
N PRO A 348 -15.03 1.38 24.96
CA PRO A 348 -14.79 -0.06 25.03
C PRO A 348 -13.46 -0.45 25.69
N LYS A 349 -12.55 0.51 25.96
CA LYS A 349 -11.31 0.24 26.72
C LYS A 349 -11.59 -0.13 28.18
N SER A 350 -12.70 0.35 28.73
CA SER A 350 -13.06 0.22 30.17
C SER A 350 -14.33 -0.59 30.41
N GLY A 351 -14.56 -1.67 29.67
CA GLY A 351 -15.74 -2.52 29.89
C GLY A 351 -16.44 -2.99 28.65
N GLY A 352 -15.74 -2.86 27.51
CA GLY A 352 -16.24 -3.32 26.21
C GLY A 352 -16.47 -4.83 26.16
N ILE A 353 -17.38 -5.22 25.28
CA ILE A 353 -17.68 -6.62 24.95
C ILE A 353 -16.55 -7.14 24.08
N ALA A 354 -15.95 -8.29 24.44
CA ALA A 354 -14.95 -8.92 23.58
C ALA A 354 -15.60 -9.48 22.31
N TYR A 355 -15.10 -9.07 21.15
CA TYR A 355 -15.54 -9.63 19.87
C TYR A 355 -14.94 -11.04 19.69
N LYS A 356 -15.80 -12.01 19.41
CA LYS A 356 -15.40 -13.41 19.18
C LYS A 356 -15.79 -13.89 17.79
N GLU A 357 -16.98 -13.50 17.34
CA GLU A 357 -17.57 -13.90 16.06
C GLU A 357 -18.61 -12.86 15.63
N SER A 358 -19.05 -12.92 14.38
CA SER A 358 -20.10 -12.04 13.86
C SER A 358 -21.41 -12.17 14.68
N PHE A 359 -22.08 -11.04 14.87
CA PHE A 359 -23.32 -10.98 15.65
C PHE A 359 -24.40 -10.17 14.91
N GLU A 360 -25.65 -10.43 15.24
CA GLU A 360 -26.79 -9.73 14.63
C GLU A 360 -27.07 -8.39 15.35
N LEU A 361 -27.16 -7.31 14.58
CA LEU A 361 -27.52 -5.97 15.02
C LEU A 361 -28.62 -5.41 14.09
N LEU A 362 -29.89 -5.59 14.49
CA LEU A 362 -31.05 -5.18 13.69
C LEU A 362 -31.52 -3.76 14.00
N GLN A 363 -31.41 -3.35 15.25
CA GLN A 363 -31.84 -2.02 15.72
C GLN A 363 -30.75 -0.96 15.53
N PRO A 364 -31.10 0.32 15.45
CA PRO A 364 -30.15 1.41 15.45
C PRO A 364 -29.24 1.35 16.67
N ALA A 365 -27.94 1.57 16.47
CA ALA A 365 -26.97 1.58 17.56
C ALA A 365 -25.73 2.42 17.20
N THR A 366 -25.09 2.99 18.21
CA THR A 366 -23.77 3.62 18.09
C THR A 366 -22.71 2.63 18.54
N LEU A 367 -22.12 1.93 17.58
CA LEU A 367 -21.05 0.98 17.85
C LEU A 367 -19.73 1.73 17.95
N LYS A 368 -19.03 1.54 19.08
CA LYS A 368 -17.67 2.02 19.28
C LYS A 368 -16.76 0.85 19.55
N ALA A 369 -15.60 0.78 18.88
CA ALA A 369 -14.71 -0.36 19.00
C ALA A 369 -13.24 0.03 19.00
N VAL A 370 -12.42 -0.83 19.62
CA VAL A 370 -10.96 -0.76 19.67
C VAL A 370 -10.36 -2.12 19.42
N SER A 371 -9.15 -2.16 18.87
CA SER A 371 -8.28 -3.33 18.93
C SER A 371 -7.39 -3.27 20.16
N LYS A 372 -6.97 -4.42 20.66
CA LYS A 372 -6.03 -4.57 21.79
C LYS A 372 -4.94 -5.56 21.44
N ASP A 373 -3.70 -5.20 21.69
CA ASP A 373 -2.60 -6.16 21.71
C ASP A 373 -2.59 -6.88 23.06
N PRO A 374 -2.84 -8.21 23.13
CA PRO A 374 -2.86 -8.95 24.38
C PRO A 374 -1.49 -9.06 25.06
N ILE A 375 -0.38 -8.83 24.30
CA ILE A 375 0.99 -8.93 24.82
C ILE A 375 1.38 -7.63 25.53
N THR A 376 1.19 -6.49 24.88
CA THR A 376 1.53 -5.18 25.44
C THR A 376 0.43 -4.59 26.32
N GLY A 377 -0.81 -5.04 26.14
CA GLY A 377 -1.98 -4.50 26.79
C GLY A 377 -2.49 -3.18 26.19
N GLU A 378 -1.82 -2.67 25.15
CA GLU A 378 -2.14 -1.40 24.49
C GLU A 378 -3.42 -1.51 23.67
N PHE A 379 -4.14 -0.39 23.55
CA PHE A 379 -5.36 -0.27 22.74
C PHE A 379 -5.14 0.69 21.56
N SER A 380 -5.79 0.39 20.44
CA SER A 380 -5.88 1.33 19.32
C SER A 380 -6.67 2.60 19.68
N GLU A 381 -6.59 3.61 18.80
CA GLU A 381 -7.62 4.65 18.79
C GLU A 381 -8.99 4.01 18.50
N PRO A 382 -10.08 4.54 19.09
CA PRO A 382 -11.41 4.00 18.86
C PRO A 382 -11.96 4.40 17.47
N ILE A 383 -12.74 3.48 16.88
CA ILE A 383 -13.64 3.80 15.77
C ILE A 383 -15.06 3.88 16.30
N THR A 384 -15.86 4.81 15.76
CA THR A 384 -17.29 4.95 16.10
C THR A 384 -18.10 4.91 14.82
N ILE A 385 -19.11 4.05 14.77
CA ILE A 385 -20.02 3.89 13.64
C ILE A 385 -21.45 3.92 14.15
N ALA A 386 -22.26 4.84 13.61
CA ALA A 386 -23.70 4.85 13.85
C ALA A 386 -24.38 3.93 12.82
N PHE A 387 -24.89 2.81 13.27
CA PHE A 387 -25.68 1.91 12.44
C PHE A 387 -27.15 2.30 12.48
N PRO A 388 -27.78 2.56 11.31
CA PRO A 388 -29.23 2.77 11.23
C PRO A 388 -29.97 1.43 11.36
N LEU A 389 -31.29 1.45 11.19
CA LEU A 389 -32.13 0.26 11.13
C LEU A 389 -31.62 -0.71 10.05
N ALA A 390 -31.49 -2.01 10.37
CA ALA A 390 -31.04 -3.01 9.42
C ALA A 390 -32.10 -3.27 8.32
N LYS A 391 -31.64 -3.49 7.10
CA LYS A 391 -32.48 -3.61 5.91
C LYS A 391 -32.93 -5.05 5.63
N LYS A 392 -32.85 -5.97 6.61
CA LYS A 392 -33.14 -7.41 6.45
C LYS A 392 -34.50 -7.71 5.82
N LYS A 393 -35.54 -6.92 6.14
CA LYS A 393 -36.90 -7.08 5.64
C LYS A 393 -37.22 -6.19 4.44
N TRP A 394 -36.30 -5.31 4.05
CA TRP A 394 -36.56 -4.29 3.04
C TRP A 394 -36.61 -4.88 1.64
N LYS A 395 -37.49 -4.32 0.80
CA LYS A 395 -37.63 -4.70 -0.61
C LYS A 395 -37.72 -3.44 -1.45
N VAL A 396 -36.95 -3.38 -2.52
CA VAL A 396 -37.11 -2.33 -3.52
C VAL A 396 -38.27 -2.71 -4.45
N MET A 397 -39.21 -1.79 -4.58
CA MET A 397 -40.43 -2.00 -5.36
C MET A 397 -40.26 -1.61 -6.85
N ASN A 398 -39.12 -1.09 -7.24
CA ASN A 398 -38.79 -0.77 -8.62
C ASN A 398 -38.58 -2.04 -9.45
N PRO A 399 -39.09 -2.06 -10.71
CA PRO A 399 -39.04 -3.29 -11.54
C PRO A 399 -37.67 -3.57 -12.18
N GLU A 400 -36.71 -2.66 -12.07
CA GLU A 400 -35.41 -2.78 -12.72
C GLU A 400 -34.55 -3.86 -12.06
N LYS A 401 -33.79 -4.60 -12.89
CA LYS A 401 -32.99 -5.76 -12.49
C LYS A 401 -32.02 -5.47 -11.34
N ASP A 402 -31.40 -4.29 -11.33
CA ASP A 402 -30.36 -3.92 -10.37
C ASP A 402 -30.89 -3.07 -9.19
N ALA A 403 -32.21 -2.99 -9.02
CA ALA A 403 -32.81 -2.14 -8.00
C ALA A 403 -32.41 -2.54 -6.56
N SER A 404 -32.09 -3.80 -6.31
CA SER A 404 -31.62 -4.28 -5.00
C SER A 404 -30.33 -3.57 -4.51
N LYS A 405 -29.53 -3.02 -5.43
CA LYS A 405 -28.33 -2.25 -5.09
C LYS A 405 -28.64 -0.95 -4.33
N LEU A 406 -29.87 -0.52 -4.33
CA LEU A 406 -30.31 0.66 -3.57
C LEU A 406 -30.24 0.44 -2.04
N ILE A 407 -30.27 -0.81 -1.60
CA ILE A 407 -30.39 -1.19 -0.18
C ILE A 407 -29.39 -2.29 0.25
N ASP A 408 -28.32 -2.56 -0.51
CA ASP A 408 -27.38 -3.64 -0.23
C ASP A 408 -26.28 -3.27 0.77
N ASP A 409 -26.22 -2.00 1.21
CA ASP A 409 -25.19 -1.44 2.08
C ASP A 409 -23.76 -1.52 1.53
N ASP A 410 -23.61 -1.69 0.20
CA ASP A 410 -22.33 -1.71 -0.47
C ASP A 410 -22.10 -0.40 -1.26
N PRO A 411 -21.27 0.52 -0.78
CA PRO A 411 -21.02 1.80 -1.46
C PRO A 411 -20.26 1.64 -2.80
N SER A 412 -19.76 0.46 -3.11
CA SER A 412 -19.13 0.17 -4.41
C SER A 412 -20.15 -0.15 -5.51
N THR A 413 -21.38 -0.49 -5.14
CA THR A 413 -22.48 -0.72 -6.08
C THR A 413 -23.33 0.53 -6.26
N ASN A 414 -24.07 0.60 -7.36
CA ASN A 414 -25.03 1.68 -7.58
C ASN A 414 -26.25 1.23 -8.36
N TYR A 415 -27.36 1.91 -8.14
CA TYR A 415 -28.60 1.78 -8.88
C TYR A 415 -28.97 3.11 -9.54
N THR A 416 -29.34 3.07 -10.81
CA THR A 416 -29.85 4.22 -11.56
C THR A 416 -31.27 3.94 -12.04
N SER A 417 -32.25 4.64 -11.48
CA SER A 417 -33.64 4.50 -11.88
C SER A 417 -33.91 5.19 -13.23
N LYS A 418 -34.67 4.52 -14.07
CA LYS A 418 -35.21 5.11 -15.34
C LYS A 418 -36.44 5.99 -15.12
N GLN A 419 -37.04 5.93 -13.93
CA GLN A 419 -38.32 6.57 -13.60
C GLN A 419 -38.17 7.82 -12.71
N ASN A 420 -36.93 8.23 -12.42
CA ASN A 420 -36.64 9.33 -11.48
C ASN A 420 -37.27 9.14 -10.09
N LYS A 421 -37.60 7.93 -9.73
CA LYS A 421 -38.11 7.58 -8.41
C LYS A 421 -37.63 6.20 -7.97
N ALA A 422 -37.55 6.02 -6.66
CA ALA A 422 -37.32 4.73 -6.02
C ALA A 422 -38.36 4.56 -4.90
N SER A 423 -38.88 3.35 -4.73
CA SER A 423 -39.81 2.99 -3.66
C SER A 423 -39.27 1.76 -2.91
N ILE A 424 -39.29 1.86 -1.59
CA ILE A 424 -38.76 0.81 -0.71
C ILE A 424 -39.87 0.41 0.25
N ASP A 425 -40.19 -0.87 0.31
CA ASP A 425 -41.04 -1.46 1.34
C ASP A 425 -40.11 -1.90 2.49
N LEU A 426 -40.34 -1.36 3.69
CA LEU A 426 -39.53 -1.66 4.89
C LEU A 426 -39.89 -3.01 5.51
N GLY A 427 -40.93 -3.70 4.99
CA GLY A 427 -41.41 -5.01 5.45
C GLY A 427 -42.31 -4.95 6.69
N GLU A 428 -42.29 -3.85 7.41
CA GLU A 428 -43.16 -3.56 8.55
C GLU A 428 -43.23 -2.04 8.79
N ASN A 429 -44.23 -1.60 9.55
CA ASN A 429 -44.33 -0.19 9.90
C ASN A 429 -43.17 0.19 10.83
N GLN A 430 -42.42 1.20 10.42
CA GLN A 430 -41.27 1.73 11.13
C GLN A 430 -41.46 3.22 11.39
N GLU A 431 -40.99 3.70 12.51
CA GLU A 431 -40.79 5.13 12.74
C GLU A 431 -39.44 5.52 12.15
N ILE A 432 -39.44 6.48 11.23
CA ILE A 432 -38.24 6.96 10.56
C ILE A 432 -38.14 8.48 10.73
N SER A 433 -36.97 8.99 11.06
CA SER A 433 -36.69 10.40 11.27
C SER A 433 -35.85 11.02 10.16
N GLY A 434 -35.53 10.26 9.10
CA GLY A 434 -34.72 10.75 8.01
C GLY A 434 -34.31 9.66 7.03
N PHE A 435 -33.50 10.04 6.06
CA PHE A 435 -32.87 9.13 5.12
C PHE A 435 -31.46 9.59 4.77
N THR A 436 -30.63 8.65 4.33
CA THR A 436 -29.29 8.92 3.80
C THR A 436 -29.27 8.63 2.32
N TYR A 437 -28.76 9.58 1.53
CA TYR A 437 -28.45 9.39 0.11
C TYR A 437 -26.94 9.28 -0.07
N TYR A 438 -26.50 8.15 -0.60
CA TYR A 438 -25.10 7.89 -0.96
C TYR A 438 -24.95 8.00 -2.49
N PRO A 439 -24.38 9.09 -3.03
CA PRO A 439 -24.23 9.28 -4.46
C PRO A 439 -23.15 8.35 -5.05
N ILE A 440 -23.26 8.07 -6.35
CA ILE A 440 -22.28 7.30 -7.09
C ILE A 440 -20.87 7.91 -6.98
N GLN A 441 -19.87 7.07 -6.74
CA GLN A 441 -18.47 7.44 -6.52
C GLN A 441 -17.59 7.03 -7.72
N ASN A 442 -17.92 7.49 -8.92
CA ASN A 442 -17.09 7.20 -10.09
C ASN A 442 -16.82 8.47 -10.92
N ARG A 443 -15.89 8.34 -11.88
CA ARG A 443 -15.46 9.44 -12.74
C ARG A 443 -16.58 10.00 -13.63
N TYR A 444 -17.55 9.16 -14.01
CA TYR A 444 -18.68 9.52 -14.88
C TYR A 444 -19.95 9.62 -14.04
N MET A 445 -20.09 10.71 -13.31
CA MET A 445 -21.21 10.97 -12.40
C MET A 445 -22.45 11.37 -13.18
N SER A 446 -23.15 10.41 -13.77
CA SER A 446 -24.47 10.61 -14.36
C SER A 446 -25.55 10.08 -13.41
N GLY A 447 -26.71 10.75 -13.36
CA GLY A 447 -27.84 10.34 -12.53
C GLY A 447 -27.74 10.75 -11.07
N LEU A 448 -26.93 11.76 -10.75
CA LEU A 448 -26.93 12.38 -9.42
C LEU A 448 -28.29 13.05 -9.13
N ILE A 449 -28.79 12.84 -7.93
CA ILE A 449 -30.02 13.53 -7.45
C ILE A 449 -29.59 14.91 -6.97
N LYS A 450 -30.16 15.96 -7.64
CA LYS A 450 -29.98 17.34 -7.21
C LYS A 450 -31.20 17.78 -6.38
N ASP A 451 -32.37 17.69 -6.97
CA ASP A 451 -33.62 18.04 -6.32
C ASP A 451 -34.37 16.77 -5.92
N PHE A 452 -34.92 16.71 -4.72
CA PHE A 452 -35.63 15.54 -4.22
C PHE A 452 -36.92 15.88 -3.50
N GLU A 453 -37.83 14.92 -3.52
CA GLU A 453 -39.00 14.86 -2.64
C GLU A 453 -39.07 13.47 -2.01
N PHE A 454 -39.27 13.42 -0.69
CA PHE A 454 -39.37 12.17 0.05
C PHE A 454 -40.79 11.99 0.60
N TYR A 455 -41.33 10.82 0.39
CA TYR A 455 -42.68 10.46 0.77
C TYR A 455 -42.68 9.20 1.64
N THR A 456 -43.65 9.14 2.58
CA THR A 456 -43.93 7.97 3.42
C THR A 456 -45.34 7.44 3.15
N SER A 457 -45.56 6.13 3.38
CA SER A 457 -46.85 5.50 3.24
C SER A 457 -46.96 4.29 4.18
N LEU A 458 -48.10 4.08 4.84
CA LEU A 458 -48.39 2.89 5.63
C LEU A 458 -48.98 1.73 4.82
N ASP A 459 -49.48 2.00 3.62
CA ASP A 459 -50.21 1.02 2.79
C ASP A 459 -49.65 0.86 1.37
N GLY A 460 -48.60 1.62 1.01
CA GLY A 460 -48.01 1.66 -0.32
C GLY A 460 -48.88 2.28 -1.41
N LYS A 461 -50.05 2.84 -1.06
CA LYS A 461 -51.02 3.48 -1.98
C LYS A 461 -51.20 4.94 -1.69
N ASN A 462 -51.38 5.30 -0.42
CA ASN A 462 -51.55 6.66 0.04
C ASN A 462 -50.23 7.20 0.55
N TRP A 463 -49.67 8.18 -0.20
CA TRP A 463 -48.36 8.75 0.07
C TRP A 463 -48.47 10.15 0.63
N GLN A 464 -47.73 10.41 1.71
CA GLN A 464 -47.58 11.72 2.32
C GLN A 464 -46.19 12.25 2.10
N LYS A 465 -46.05 13.51 1.69
CA LYS A 465 -44.76 14.17 1.53
C LYS A 465 -44.21 14.48 2.92
N ALA A 466 -43.05 13.86 3.26
CA ALA A 466 -42.36 14.10 4.53
C ALA A 466 -41.42 15.30 4.41
N VAL A 467 -40.62 15.35 3.34
CA VAL A 467 -39.62 16.40 3.14
C VAL A 467 -39.31 16.58 1.65
N PHE A 468 -38.84 17.76 1.27
CA PHE A 468 -38.29 18.06 -0.04
C PHE A 468 -37.08 18.99 0.10
N GLY A 469 -36.21 19.01 -0.90
CA GLY A 469 -35.01 19.85 -0.86
C GLY A 469 -34.11 19.71 -2.07
N GLU A 470 -32.96 20.32 -1.94
CA GLU A 470 -31.90 20.31 -2.95
C GLU A 470 -30.59 19.89 -2.28
N PHE A 471 -29.83 18.98 -2.92
CA PHE A 471 -28.46 18.67 -2.54
C PHE A 471 -27.49 19.64 -3.23
N GLY A 472 -27.11 20.68 -2.49
CA GLY A 472 -26.23 21.74 -3.01
C GLY A 472 -24.86 21.18 -3.42
N ASN A 473 -24.38 21.64 -4.58
CA ASN A 473 -23.04 21.28 -5.10
C ASN A 473 -22.77 19.78 -5.31
N ILE A 474 -23.80 18.94 -5.35
CA ILE A 474 -23.66 17.48 -5.43
C ILE A 474 -22.87 17.00 -6.67
N ALA A 475 -22.91 17.77 -7.76
CA ALA A 475 -22.18 17.47 -8.99
C ALA A 475 -20.65 17.65 -8.85
N ASN A 476 -20.20 18.53 -7.97
CA ASN A 476 -18.77 18.79 -7.74
C ASN A 476 -18.26 18.14 -6.45
N SER A 477 -19.16 17.84 -5.51
CA SER A 477 -18.86 17.22 -4.23
C SER A 477 -19.90 16.14 -3.91
N PRO A 478 -19.80 14.95 -4.54
CA PRO A 478 -20.76 13.87 -4.40
C PRO A 478 -20.51 13.08 -3.09
N ILE A 479 -20.62 13.76 -1.97
CA ILE A 479 -20.49 13.16 -0.63
C ILE A 479 -21.86 12.65 -0.16
N GLU A 480 -21.85 11.78 0.85
CA GLU A 480 -23.04 11.32 1.55
C GLU A 480 -23.90 12.52 2.01
N GLN A 481 -25.20 12.42 1.81
CA GLN A 481 -26.19 13.42 2.21
C GLN A 481 -27.15 12.82 3.23
N GLN A 482 -27.29 13.45 4.38
CA GLN A 482 -28.25 13.07 5.41
C GLN A 482 -29.38 14.10 5.45
N VAL A 483 -30.61 13.61 5.48
CA VAL A 483 -31.81 14.44 5.54
C VAL A 483 -32.65 13.97 6.71
N GLU A 484 -32.90 14.87 7.65
CA GLU A 484 -33.76 14.63 8.81
C GLU A 484 -35.12 15.30 8.60
N PHE A 485 -36.16 14.69 9.17
CA PHE A 485 -37.53 15.25 9.18
C PHE A 485 -38.28 14.73 10.43
N GLU A 486 -39.34 15.46 10.83
CA GLU A 486 -40.20 15.12 11.96
C GLU A 486 -41.30 14.10 11.57
#